data_aea9e1f3052db29cbe37bcd88ecbc3c0
#
_entry.id   aea9e1f3052db29cbe37bcd88ecbc3c0
#
_cell.length_a   1.000
_cell.length_b   1.000
_cell.length_c   1.000
_cell.angle_alpha   90.00
_cell.angle_beta   90.00
_cell.angle_gamma   90.00
#
_symmetry.space_group_name_H-M   'P 1'
#
loop_
_entity.id
_entity.type
_entity.pdbx_description
1 polymer ?
#
loop_
_entity_poly.entity_id
_entity_poly.type
_entity_poly.pdbx_seq_one_letter_code
_entity_poly.pdbx_strand_id
1 'polypeptide(L)'
;NVTRTSYEAMSAVLGGTQSLHTNALDEAIALPTDYSARIARETQLRLQKNTGITRFVDPFGGSHVLEQLTNDLINKSKALIDEVEAMGGMAKAIETGLPKLNIEEAAARKQARIDGGKDIIIGVNAFMPETETPLAILAVDNNKVRDAQIAQLQSLKASRNNSLVTDCLEAIAQAASNGTGNLLSLAIEAAKARATLGEISDAMERT
;
A
#
# COMPACT_ATOMS: atom_id res chain seq x y z
N ASN A 1 -9.01 -17.59 -3.88
CA ASN A 1 -9.18 -16.13 -3.72
C ASN A 1 -9.21 -15.35 -5.05
N VAL A 2 -8.76 -15.91 -6.18
CA VAL A 2 -8.75 -15.22 -7.49
C VAL A 2 -10.16 -14.76 -7.90
N THR A 3 -11.15 -15.64 -7.80
CA THR A 3 -12.55 -15.31 -8.11
C THR A 3 -13.10 -14.24 -7.17
N ARG A 4 -12.82 -14.35 -5.87
CA ARG A 4 -13.23 -13.35 -4.87
C ARG A 4 -12.63 -11.98 -5.19
N THR A 5 -11.34 -11.91 -5.47
CA THR A 5 -10.65 -10.67 -5.87
C THR A 5 -11.27 -10.05 -7.12
N SER A 6 -11.73 -10.88 -8.08
CA SER A 6 -12.41 -10.37 -9.27
C SER A 6 -13.76 -9.72 -8.96
N TYR A 7 -14.55 -10.30 -8.04
CA TYR A 7 -15.81 -9.67 -7.59
C TYR A 7 -15.59 -8.42 -6.76
N GLU A 8 -14.60 -8.42 -5.89
CA GLU A 8 -14.20 -7.23 -5.10
C GLU A 8 -13.76 -6.09 -6.01
N ALA A 9 -12.93 -6.39 -7.01
CA ALA A 9 -12.49 -5.42 -8.01
C ALA A 9 -13.67 -4.88 -8.84
N MET A 10 -14.59 -5.74 -9.25
CA MET A 10 -15.81 -5.33 -9.97
C MET A 10 -16.68 -4.40 -9.11
N SER A 11 -16.87 -4.73 -7.83
CA SER A 11 -17.63 -3.89 -6.90
C SER A 11 -16.98 -2.52 -6.72
N ALA A 12 -15.65 -2.47 -6.59
CA ALA A 12 -14.93 -1.21 -6.47
C ALA A 12 -15.08 -0.32 -7.72
N VAL A 13 -15.00 -0.91 -8.92
CA VAL A 13 -15.17 -0.18 -10.18
C VAL A 13 -16.61 0.34 -10.33
N LEU A 14 -17.61 -0.47 -10.01
CA LEU A 14 -19.03 -0.05 -10.04
C LEU A 14 -19.33 1.04 -9.01
N GLY A 15 -18.64 1.05 -7.87
CA GLY A 15 -18.74 2.07 -6.84
C GLY A 15 -17.93 3.34 -7.11
N GLY A 16 -17.32 3.48 -8.28
CA GLY A 16 -16.64 4.71 -8.69
C GLY A 16 -15.25 4.93 -8.06
N THR A 17 -14.53 3.85 -7.72
CA THR A 17 -13.16 3.97 -7.18
C THR A 17 -12.24 4.74 -8.13
N GLN A 18 -11.38 5.59 -7.57
CA GLN A 18 -10.43 6.40 -8.34
C GLN A 18 -9.16 5.64 -8.69
N SER A 19 -8.73 4.73 -7.84
CA SER A 19 -7.62 3.85 -8.08
C SER A 19 -7.93 2.47 -7.54
N LEU A 20 -7.39 1.43 -8.16
CA LEU A 20 -7.67 0.05 -7.80
C LEU A 20 -6.38 -0.76 -7.74
N HIS A 21 -6.16 -1.41 -6.60
CA HIS A 21 -5.18 -2.46 -6.45
C HIS A 21 -5.87 -3.81 -6.31
N THR A 22 -5.36 -4.83 -6.98
CA THR A 22 -5.79 -6.21 -6.84
C THR A 22 -4.63 -7.05 -6.34
N ASN A 23 -4.78 -7.66 -5.18
CA ASN A 23 -3.73 -8.47 -4.56
C ASN A 23 -3.42 -9.71 -5.39
N ALA A 24 -2.15 -10.08 -5.42
CA ALA A 24 -1.73 -11.37 -5.94
C ALA A 24 -2.29 -12.51 -5.08
N LEU A 25 -2.51 -13.67 -5.67
CA LEU A 25 -3.14 -14.81 -4.98
C LEU A 25 -2.33 -15.36 -3.80
N ASP A 26 -1.04 -15.10 -3.78
CA ASP A 26 -0.05 -15.50 -2.78
C ASP A 26 0.34 -14.38 -1.80
N GLU A 27 -0.28 -13.21 -1.88
CA GLU A 27 0.03 -12.01 -1.08
C GLU A 27 0.12 -12.29 0.44
N ALA A 28 -0.78 -13.13 0.96
CA ALA A 28 -0.80 -13.46 2.38
C ALA A 28 0.35 -14.38 2.83
N ILE A 29 1.10 -14.96 1.90
CA ILE A 29 2.12 -15.97 2.17
C ILE A 29 3.52 -15.41 1.91
N ALA A 30 3.72 -14.74 0.78
CA ALA A 30 5.02 -14.29 0.31
C ALA A 30 4.91 -13.15 -0.71
N LEU A 31 6.05 -12.67 -1.21
CA LEU A 31 6.08 -11.76 -2.34
C LEU A 31 5.52 -12.43 -3.60
N PRO A 32 4.86 -11.68 -4.48
CA PRO A 32 4.26 -12.23 -5.69
C PRO A 32 5.31 -12.88 -6.60
N THR A 33 4.94 -14.03 -7.16
CA THR A 33 5.64 -14.59 -8.31
C THR A 33 5.21 -13.87 -9.60
N ASP A 34 5.94 -14.03 -10.70
CA ASP A 34 5.55 -13.50 -12.00
C ASP A 34 4.17 -14.01 -12.42
N TYR A 35 3.84 -15.26 -12.08
CA TYR A 35 2.54 -15.86 -12.36
C TYR A 35 1.41 -15.19 -11.57
N SER A 36 1.57 -15.05 -10.26
CA SER A 36 0.54 -14.46 -9.39
C SER A 36 0.34 -12.97 -9.64
N ALA A 37 1.43 -12.22 -9.89
CA ALA A 37 1.39 -10.83 -10.27
C ALA A 37 0.66 -10.62 -11.62
N ARG A 38 0.91 -11.52 -12.59
CA ARG A 38 0.20 -11.50 -13.87
C ARG A 38 -1.30 -11.72 -13.69
N ILE A 39 -1.74 -12.67 -12.88
CA ILE A 39 -3.17 -12.92 -12.61
C ILE A 39 -3.82 -11.67 -11.99
N ALA A 40 -3.17 -11.04 -11.00
CA ALA A 40 -3.68 -9.83 -10.37
C ALA A 40 -3.88 -8.70 -11.40
N ARG A 41 -2.89 -8.47 -12.25
CA ARG A 41 -2.96 -7.47 -13.33
C ARG A 41 -4.02 -7.83 -14.39
N GLU A 42 -4.07 -9.09 -14.83
CA GLU A 42 -5.06 -9.54 -15.82
C GLU A 42 -6.49 -9.41 -15.31
N THR A 43 -6.73 -9.55 -14.02
CA THR A 43 -8.05 -9.35 -13.41
C THR A 43 -8.56 -7.94 -13.72
N GLN A 44 -7.76 -6.91 -13.51
CA GLN A 44 -8.12 -5.53 -13.83
C GLN A 44 -8.32 -5.31 -15.35
N LEU A 45 -7.40 -5.85 -16.18
CA LEU A 45 -7.50 -5.72 -17.62
C LEU A 45 -8.74 -6.41 -18.20
N ARG A 46 -9.16 -7.55 -17.64
CA ARG A 46 -10.38 -8.24 -18.04
C ARG A 46 -11.62 -7.44 -17.69
N LEU A 47 -11.69 -6.87 -16.48
CA LEU A 47 -12.78 -5.97 -16.12
C LEU A 47 -12.86 -4.78 -17.07
N GLN A 48 -11.74 -4.14 -17.35
CA GLN A 48 -11.67 -2.96 -18.22
C GLN A 48 -12.09 -3.26 -19.67
N LYS A 49 -11.59 -4.39 -20.24
CA LYS A 49 -11.71 -4.64 -21.69
C LYS A 49 -12.87 -5.54 -22.07
N ASN A 50 -13.28 -6.48 -21.18
CA ASN A 50 -14.19 -7.54 -21.57
C ASN A 50 -15.60 -7.39 -20.98
N THR A 51 -15.81 -6.55 -19.96
CA THR A 51 -17.12 -6.44 -19.29
C THR A 51 -17.95 -5.23 -19.73
N GLY A 52 -17.32 -4.24 -20.37
CA GLY A 52 -17.98 -2.97 -20.69
C GLY A 52 -18.30 -2.09 -19.47
N ILE A 53 -17.83 -2.46 -18.26
CA ILE A 53 -18.09 -1.77 -17.00
C ILE A 53 -17.62 -0.31 -17.01
N THR A 54 -16.63 0.02 -17.86
CA THR A 54 -16.08 1.37 -17.99
C THR A 54 -16.88 2.28 -18.94
N ARG A 55 -17.99 1.81 -19.51
CA ARG A 55 -18.82 2.59 -20.44
C ARG A 55 -19.72 3.61 -19.75
N PHE A 56 -19.99 3.42 -18.49
CA PHE A 56 -20.90 4.25 -17.71
C PHE A 56 -20.19 4.77 -16.47
N VAL A 57 -20.41 6.04 -16.16
CA VAL A 57 -19.95 6.67 -14.94
C VAL A 57 -21.02 6.47 -13.88
N ASP A 58 -20.60 6.07 -12.66
CA ASP A 58 -21.48 5.90 -11.49
C ASP A 58 -22.79 5.13 -11.78
N PRO A 59 -22.69 3.86 -12.21
CA PRO A 59 -23.88 3.08 -12.58
C PRO A 59 -24.83 2.81 -11.40
N PHE A 60 -24.38 3.03 -10.16
CA PHE A 60 -25.17 2.86 -8.94
C PHE A 60 -25.69 4.19 -8.35
N GLY A 61 -25.34 5.31 -8.96
CA GLY A 61 -25.78 6.63 -8.53
C GLY A 61 -27.31 6.73 -8.42
N GLY A 62 -27.80 7.30 -7.32
CA GLY A 62 -29.22 7.43 -7.02
C GLY A 62 -29.90 6.17 -6.50
N SER A 63 -29.17 5.08 -6.27
CA SER A 63 -29.73 3.92 -5.56
C SER A 63 -29.99 4.27 -4.10
N HIS A 64 -31.25 4.26 -3.68
CA HIS A 64 -31.63 4.62 -2.30
C HIS A 64 -30.86 3.81 -1.24
N VAL A 65 -30.61 2.53 -1.47
CA VAL A 65 -29.88 1.67 -0.53
C VAL A 65 -28.41 2.07 -0.46
N LEU A 66 -27.76 2.30 -1.60
CA LEU A 66 -26.34 2.66 -1.63
C LEU A 66 -26.08 4.06 -1.11
N GLU A 67 -26.95 5.02 -1.44
CA GLU A 67 -26.86 6.38 -0.91
C GLU A 67 -27.03 6.40 0.62
N GLN A 68 -28.01 5.64 1.15
CA GLN A 68 -28.19 5.53 2.59
C GLN A 68 -26.97 4.87 3.26
N LEU A 69 -26.47 3.75 2.72
CA LEU A 69 -25.28 3.07 3.24
C LEU A 69 -24.04 3.99 3.23
N THR A 70 -23.87 4.77 2.16
CA THR A 70 -22.78 5.73 2.03
C THR A 70 -22.87 6.81 3.10
N ASN A 71 -24.06 7.38 3.33
CA ASN A 71 -24.29 8.38 4.37
C ASN A 71 -24.04 7.79 5.77
N ASP A 72 -24.46 6.57 6.04
CA ASP A 72 -24.22 5.91 7.32
C ASP A 72 -22.72 5.70 7.57
N LEU A 73 -21.95 5.29 6.55
CA LEU A 73 -20.51 5.16 6.64
C LEU A 73 -19.80 6.50 6.84
N ILE A 74 -20.24 7.56 6.14
CA ILE A 74 -19.72 8.92 6.31
C ILE A 74 -19.92 9.38 7.76
N ASN A 75 -21.12 9.23 8.30
CA ASN A 75 -21.43 9.68 9.65
C ASN A 75 -20.63 8.92 10.70
N LYS A 76 -20.50 7.60 10.57
CA LYS A 76 -19.67 6.78 11.47
C LYS A 76 -18.19 7.13 11.39
N SER A 77 -17.67 7.31 10.18
CA SER A 77 -16.27 7.69 9.97
C SER A 77 -15.98 9.07 10.56
N LYS A 78 -16.90 10.02 10.35
CA LYS A 78 -16.77 11.37 10.90
C LYS A 78 -16.77 11.36 12.43
N ALA A 79 -17.63 10.58 13.06
CA ALA A 79 -17.64 10.44 14.51
C ALA A 79 -16.31 9.93 15.09
N LEU A 80 -15.65 8.97 14.40
CA LEU A 80 -14.32 8.48 14.79
C LEU A 80 -13.23 9.54 14.58
N ILE A 81 -13.32 10.31 13.51
CA ILE A 81 -12.38 11.43 13.25
C ILE A 81 -12.54 12.49 14.35
N ASP A 82 -13.77 12.90 14.65
CA ASP A 82 -14.05 13.91 15.66
C ASP A 82 -13.56 13.46 17.06
N GLU A 83 -13.69 12.16 17.39
CA GLU A 83 -13.14 11.57 18.61
C GLU A 83 -11.61 11.72 18.69
N VAL A 84 -10.90 11.38 17.60
CA VAL A 84 -9.44 11.51 17.53
C VAL A 84 -8.99 12.96 17.60
N GLU A 85 -9.69 13.88 16.90
CA GLU A 85 -9.39 15.31 16.94
C GLU A 85 -9.61 15.90 18.35
N ALA A 86 -10.66 15.49 19.05
CA ALA A 86 -10.92 15.91 20.43
C ALA A 86 -9.81 15.52 21.41
N MET A 87 -9.03 14.45 21.10
CA MET A 87 -7.85 14.05 21.89
C MET A 87 -6.60 14.88 21.58
N GLY A 88 -6.64 15.73 20.58
CA GLY A 88 -5.48 16.50 20.08
C GLY A 88 -4.78 15.83 18.90
N GLY A 89 -5.50 15.04 18.12
CA GLY A 89 -5.06 14.38 16.89
C GLY A 89 -4.51 12.97 17.09
N MET A 90 -4.16 12.33 15.98
CA MET A 90 -3.79 10.91 15.95
C MET A 90 -2.58 10.57 16.81
N ALA A 91 -1.56 11.43 16.90
CA ALA A 91 -0.39 11.18 17.73
C ALA A 91 -0.79 11.01 19.21
N LYS A 92 -1.65 11.89 19.72
CA LYS A 92 -2.18 11.80 21.08
C LYS A 92 -3.09 10.57 21.29
N ALA A 93 -3.94 10.27 20.32
CA ALA A 93 -4.78 9.08 20.36
C ALA A 93 -3.94 7.79 20.43
N ILE A 94 -2.82 7.71 19.70
CA ILE A 94 -1.89 6.57 19.76
C ILE A 94 -1.25 6.45 21.16
N GLU A 95 -0.84 7.55 21.77
CA GLU A 95 -0.30 7.57 23.15
C GLU A 95 -1.28 6.97 24.17
N THR A 96 -2.59 7.14 23.97
CA THR A 96 -3.64 6.55 24.85
C THR A 96 -3.87 5.06 24.61
N GLY A 97 -3.41 4.53 23.47
CA GLY A 97 -3.68 3.15 23.03
C GLY A 97 -5.05 2.93 22.40
N LEU A 98 -5.92 3.93 22.30
CA LEU A 98 -7.29 3.80 21.80
C LEU A 98 -7.38 3.18 20.40
N PRO A 99 -6.63 3.63 19.37
CA PRO A 99 -6.72 3.04 18.03
C PRO A 99 -6.36 1.56 18.03
N LYS A 100 -5.33 1.16 18.80
CA LYS A 100 -4.93 -0.24 18.94
C LYS A 100 -6.02 -1.08 19.59
N LEU A 101 -6.60 -0.59 20.68
CA LEU A 101 -7.68 -1.28 21.37
C LEU A 101 -8.89 -1.51 20.45
N ASN A 102 -9.30 -0.50 19.70
CA ASN A 102 -10.42 -0.59 18.77
C ASN A 102 -10.17 -1.61 17.65
N ILE A 103 -8.93 -1.70 17.13
CA ILE A 103 -8.54 -2.69 16.13
C ILE A 103 -8.57 -4.10 16.72
N GLU A 104 -8.00 -4.31 17.90
CA GLU A 104 -7.96 -5.61 18.57
C GLU A 104 -9.37 -6.13 18.92
N GLU A 105 -10.23 -5.25 19.40
CA GLU A 105 -11.63 -5.59 19.69
C GLU A 105 -12.42 -5.95 18.44
N ALA A 106 -12.25 -5.17 17.35
CA ALA A 106 -12.89 -5.46 16.08
C ALA A 106 -12.40 -6.80 15.49
N ALA A 107 -11.10 -7.07 15.58
CA ALA A 107 -10.50 -8.33 15.13
C ALA A 107 -11.03 -9.53 15.94
N ALA A 108 -11.11 -9.42 17.27
CA ALA A 108 -11.66 -10.45 18.13
C ALA A 108 -13.13 -10.76 17.82
N ARG A 109 -13.96 -9.73 17.62
CA ARG A 109 -15.36 -9.89 17.21
C ARG A 109 -15.50 -10.58 15.85
N LYS A 110 -14.66 -10.20 14.88
CA LYS A 110 -14.66 -10.82 13.56
C LYS A 110 -14.25 -12.28 13.63
N GLN A 111 -13.18 -12.59 14.37
CA GLN A 111 -12.71 -13.97 14.54
C GLN A 111 -13.79 -14.85 15.20
N ALA A 112 -14.44 -14.38 16.25
CA ALA A 112 -15.53 -15.10 16.89
C ALA A 112 -16.71 -15.40 15.94
N ARG A 113 -17.01 -14.51 14.99
CA ARG A 113 -18.04 -14.74 13.96
C ARG A 113 -17.61 -15.81 12.96
N ILE A 114 -16.34 -15.83 12.57
CA ILE A 114 -15.76 -16.84 11.66
C ILE A 114 -15.76 -18.20 12.34
N ASP A 115 -15.26 -18.28 13.59
CA ASP A 115 -15.16 -19.52 14.35
C ASP A 115 -16.54 -20.10 14.70
N GLY A 116 -17.51 -19.22 14.97
CA GLY A 116 -18.91 -19.59 15.21
C GLY A 116 -19.74 -19.87 13.94
N GLY A 117 -19.13 -19.84 12.74
CA GLY A 117 -19.80 -20.11 11.46
C GLY A 117 -20.82 -19.04 11.04
N LYS A 118 -20.85 -17.87 11.70
CA LYS A 118 -21.71 -16.75 11.29
C LYS A 118 -21.20 -16.06 10.02
N ASP A 119 -19.90 -15.96 9.89
CA ASP A 119 -19.24 -15.48 8.70
C ASP A 119 -18.59 -16.67 7.96
N ILE A 120 -19.06 -16.91 6.75
CA ILE A 120 -18.55 -18.00 5.91
C ILE A 120 -17.47 -17.46 4.99
N ILE A 121 -16.27 -18.05 5.09
CA ILE A 121 -15.15 -17.76 4.19
C ILE A 121 -14.85 -19.05 3.43
N ILE A 122 -15.17 -19.07 2.12
CA ILE A 122 -14.94 -20.21 1.25
C ILE A 122 -13.46 -20.58 1.23
N GLY A 123 -13.17 -21.85 1.47
CA GLY A 123 -11.81 -22.38 1.54
C GLY A 123 -11.11 -22.16 2.88
N VAL A 124 -11.80 -21.57 3.89
CA VAL A 124 -11.27 -21.38 5.25
C VAL A 124 -12.10 -22.12 6.28
N ASN A 125 -13.37 -21.76 6.47
CA ASN A 125 -14.26 -22.42 7.41
C ASN A 125 -15.44 -23.14 6.74
N ALA A 126 -15.54 -23.07 5.41
CA ALA A 126 -16.52 -23.82 4.61
C ALA A 126 -15.93 -24.15 3.23
N PHE A 127 -16.42 -25.23 2.62
CA PHE A 127 -16.02 -25.66 1.27
C PHE A 127 -14.51 -25.82 1.09
N MET A 128 -13.82 -26.35 2.09
CA MET A 128 -12.41 -26.64 2.00
C MET A 128 -12.17 -27.78 1.01
N PRO A 129 -11.13 -27.69 0.16
CA PRO A 129 -10.75 -28.79 -0.72
C PRO A 129 -10.22 -29.99 0.10
N GLU A 130 -10.47 -31.20 -0.38
CA GLU A 130 -9.92 -32.42 0.25
C GLU A 130 -8.39 -32.49 0.16
N THR A 131 -7.83 -31.91 -0.89
CA THR A 131 -6.38 -31.83 -1.11
C THR A 131 -6.00 -30.42 -1.57
N GLU A 132 -4.91 -29.89 -1.00
CA GLU A 132 -4.34 -28.61 -1.42
C GLU A 132 -3.18 -28.83 -2.39
N THR A 133 -3.20 -28.10 -3.49
CA THR A 133 -2.04 -28.03 -4.40
C THR A 133 -1.03 -27.04 -3.82
N PRO A 134 0.23 -27.47 -3.58
CA PRO A 134 1.25 -26.55 -3.09
C PRO A 134 1.45 -25.38 -4.05
N LEU A 135 1.47 -24.16 -3.51
CA LEU A 135 1.80 -22.96 -4.28
C LEU A 135 3.33 -22.80 -4.35
N ALA A 136 3.81 -22.44 -5.54
CA ALA A 136 5.21 -22.01 -5.67
C ALA A 136 5.36 -20.65 -4.97
N ILE A 137 6.19 -20.60 -3.94
CA ILE A 137 6.44 -19.40 -3.14
C ILE A 137 7.76 -18.78 -3.58
N LEU A 138 7.78 -17.45 -3.77
CA LEU A 138 9.00 -16.71 -4.03
C LEU A 138 9.80 -16.56 -2.73
N ALA A 139 10.84 -17.39 -2.57
CA ALA A 139 11.82 -17.23 -1.51
C ALA A 139 12.91 -16.25 -1.95
N VAL A 140 13.03 -15.13 -1.23
CA VAL A 140 14.05 -14.10 -1.50
C VAL A 140 15.33 -14.46 -0.75
N ASP A 141 16.43 -14.63 -1.50
CA ASP A 141 17.77 -14.74 -0.93
C ASP A 141 18.30 -13.34 -0.59
N ASN A 142 18.13 -12.95 0.67
CA ASN A 142 18.51 -11.63 1.15
C ASN A 142 20.02 -11.36 0.99
N ASN A 143 20.89 -12.37 1.06
CA ASN A 143 22.31 -12.18 0.87
C ASN A 143 22.63 -11.83 -0.59
N LYS A 144 22.03 -12.57 -1.52
CA LYS A 144 22.20 -12.32 -2.96
C LYS A 144 21.68 -10.93 -3.34
N VAL A 145 20.53 -10.52 -2.82
CA VAL A 145 19.97 -9.17 -3.04
C VAL A 145 20.88 -8.09 -2.50
N ARG A 146 21.37 -8.25 -1.26
CA ARG A 146 22.31 -7.31 -0.62
C ARG A 146 23.59 -7.18 -1.45
N ASP A 147 24.20 -8.30 -1.84
CA ASP A 147 25.47 -8.29 -2.54
C ASP A 147 25.33 -7.66 -3.94
N ALA A 148 24.21 -7.93 -4.62
CA ALA A 148 23.88 -7.25 -5.89
C ALA A 148 23.71 -5.74 -5.71
N GLN A 149 23.04 -5.29 -4.66
CA GLN A 149 22.83 -3.88 -4.35
C GLN A 149 24.18 -3.19 -4.01
N ILE A 150 25.05 -3.83 -3.23
CA ILE A 150 26.38 -3.30 -2.92
C ILE A 150 27.19 -3.12 -4.20
N ALA A 151 27.23 -4.14 -5.07
CA ALA A 151 27.93 -4.07 -6.34
C ALA A 151 27.40 -2.93 -7.24
N GLN A 152 26.09 -2.75 -7.29
CA GLN A 152 25.45 -1.68 -8.06
C GLN A 152 25.84 -0.29 -7.52
N LEU A 153 25.82 -0.09 -6.19
CA LEU A 153 26.22 1.16 -5.54
C LEU A 153 27.71 1.47 -5.77
N GLN A 154 28.58 0.46 -5.70
CA GLN A 154 30.00 0.63 -6.00
C GLN A 154 30.24 1.07 -7.43
N SER A 155 29.58 0.42 -8.39
CA SER A 155 29.65 0.78 -9.82
C SER A 155 29.15 2.19 -10.08
N LEU A 156 28.03 2.57 -9.46
CA LEU A 156 27.45 3.92 -9.56
C LEU A 156 28.43 4.98 -9.03
N LYS A 157 28.99 4.78 -7.83
CA LYS A 157 29.94 5.72 -7.21
C LYS A 157 31.25 5.84 -7.99
N ALA A 158 31.71 4.78 -8.65
CA ALA A 158 32.91 4.77 -9.48
C ALA A 158 32.70 5.52 -10.81
N SER A 159 31.48 5.54 -11.35
CA SER A 159 31.18 6.09 -12.68
C SER A 159 30.62 7.51 -12.69
N ARG A 160 30.27 8.07 -11.53
CA ARG A 160 29.65 9.40 -11.41
C ARG A 160 30.68 10.52 -11.24
N ASN A 161 30.25 11.77 -11.44
CA ASN A 161 31.03 12.95 -11.09
C ASN A 161 30.91 13.24 -9.60
N ASN A 162 31.91 12.82 -8.79
CA ASN A 162 31.88 12.96 -7.34
C ASN A 162 31.94 14.42 -6.87
N SER A 163 32.62 15.34 -7.58
CA SER A 163 32.64 16.75 -7.23
C SER A 163 31.22 17.34 -7.30
N LEU A 164 30.52 17.11 -8.42
CA LEU A 164 29.14 17.59 -8.59
C LEU A 164 28.19 17.04 -7.51
N VAL A 165 28.37 15.77 -7.14
CA VAL A 165 27.57 15.16 -6.05
C VAL A 165 27.86 15.86 -4.73
N THR A 166 29.11 16.12 -4.40
CA THR A 166 29.49 16.82 -3.17
C THR A 166 28.86 18.21 -3.11
N ASP A 167 28.96 18.99 -4.20
CA ASP A 167 28.36 20.33 -4.26
C ASP A 167 26.84 20.30 -4.02
N CYS A 168 26.14 19.32 -4.62
CA CYS A 168 24.70 19.14 -4.43
C CYS A 168 24.35 18.75 -2.97
N LEU A 169 25.14 17.86 -2.35
CA LEU A 169 24.92 17.42 -0.98
C LEU A 169 25.20 18.54 0.03
N GLU A 170 26.21 19.38 -0.20
CA GLU A 170 26.48 20.56 0.61
C GLU A 170 25.35 21.59 0.52
N ALA A 171 24.79 21.82 -0.68
CA ALA A 171 23.63 22.69 -0.84
C ALA A 171 22.40 22.19 -0.06
N ILE A 172 22.17 20.87 -0.02
CA ILE A 172 21.10 20.26 0.80
C ILE A 172 21.36 20.49 2.28
N ALA A 173 22.58 20.22 2.77
CA ALA A 173 22.94 20.41 4.18
C ALA A 173 22.77 21.87 4.61
N GLN A 174 23.23 22.82 3.80
CA GLN A 174 23.05 24.25 4.08
C GLN A 174 21.58 24.67 4.14
N ALA A 175 20.77 24.20 3.19
CA ALA A 175 19.35 24.54 3.15
C ALA A 175 18.59 23.93 4.36
N ALA A 176 18.95 22.72 4.76
CA ALA A 176 18.38 22.06 5.94
C ALA A 176 18.74 22.80 7.23
N SER A 177 20.03 23.16 7.43
CA SER A 177 20.53 23.94 8.59
C SER A 177 19.86 25.31 8.73
N ASN A 178 19.70 26.01 7.61
CA ASN A 178 19.22 27.40 7.62
C ASN A 178 17.68 27.49 7.56
N GLY A 179 16.98 26.38 7.36
CA GLY A 179 15.53 26.35 7.16
C GLY A 179 15.07 27.12 5.92
N THR A 180 15.96 27.29 4.92
CA THR A 180 15.71 28.08 3.71
C THR A 180 15.83 27.21 2.46
N GLY A 181 15.12 27.61 1.40
CA GLY A 181 15.16 26.88 0.13
C GLY A 181 14.17 25.72 0.03
N ASN A 182 14.21 25.02 -1.10
CA ASN A 182 13.36 23.88 -1.37
C ASN A 182 14.20 22.60 -1.39
N LEU A 183 14.15 21.84 -0.29
CA LEU A 183 14.90 20.59 -0.11
C LEU A 183 14.57 19.55 -1.19
N LEU A 184 13.32 19.49 -1.65
CA LEU A 184 12.95 18.56 -2.71
C LEU A 184 13.62 18.90 -4.04
N SER A 185 13.65 20.18 -4.41
CA SER A 185 14.35 20.62 -5.62
C SER A 185 15.84 20.31 -5.57
N LEU A 186 16.48 20.56 -4.43
CA LEU A 186 17.89 20.24 -4.23
C LEU A 186 18.16 18.73 -4.25
N ALA A 187 17.28 17.92 -3.66
CA ALA A 187 17.36 16.46 -3.72
C ALA A 187 17.21 15.93 -5.15
N ILE A 188 16.34 16.55 -5.98
CA ILE A 188 16.21 16.20 -7.40
C ILE A 188 17.53 16.45 -8.14
N GLU A 189 18.18 17.59 -7.93
CA GLU A 189 19.48 17.89 -8.58
C GLU A 189 20.58 16.93 -8.10
N ALA A 190 20.62 16.60 -6.80
CA ALA A 190 21.54 15.60 -6.27
C ALA A 190 21.28 14.21 -6.88
N ALA A 191 20.03 13.80 -7.03
CA ALA A 191 19.68 12.54 -7.67
C ALA A 191 20.07 12.52 -9.17
N LYS A 192 19.90 13.62 -9.91
CA LYS A 192 20.38 13.77 -11.29
C LYS A 192 21.92 13.66 -11.36
N ALA A 193 22.61 14.20 -10.38
CA ALA A 193 24.06 14.04 -10.24
C ALA A 193 24.48 12.63 -9.81
N ARG A 194 23.51 11.73 -9.58
CA ARG A 194 23.68 10.34 -9.14
C ARG A 194 24.15 10.20 -7.68
N ALA A 195 23.73 11.12 -6.81
CA ALA A 195 23.78 10.89 -5.38
C ALA A 195 22.85 9.74 -5.00
N THR A 196 23.23 8.92 -4.05
CA THR A 196 22.40 7.86 -3.50
C THR A 196 21.38 8.43 -2.51
N LEU A 197 20.29 7.68 -2.27
CA LEU A 197 19.29 8.06 -1.26
C LEU A 197 19.93 8.26 0.12
N GLY A 198 20.84 7.35 0.52
CA GLY A 198 21.55 7.46 1.80
C GLY A 198 22.37 8.77 1.88
N GLU A 199 23.13 9.12 0.84
CA GLU A 199 23.92 10.35 0.83
C GLU A 199 23.04 11.61 0.94
N ILE A 200 21.87 11.62 0.29
CA ILE A 200 20.90 12.73 0.40
C ILE A 200 20.31 12.80 1.81
N SER A 201 19.93 11.67 2.39
CA SER A 201 19.39 11.60 3.76
C SER A 201 20.44 12.03 4.79
N ASP A 202 21.67 11.51 4.67
CA ASP A 202 22.80 11.89 5.54
C ASP A 202 23.11 13.39 5.46
N ALA A 203 22.98 13.98 4.26
CA ALA A 203 23.20 15.43 4.10
C ALA A 203 22.12 16.27 4.81
N MET A 204 20.88 15.78 4.86
CA MET A 204 19.79 16.43 5.62
C MET A 204 19.94 16.25 7.14
N GLU A 205 20.52 15.14 7.59
CA GLU A 205 20.65 14.79 9.01
C GLU A 205 21.85 15.45 9.69
N ARG A 206 22.85 15.94 8.93
CA ARG A 206 24.06 16.57 9.45
C ARG A 206 23.84 17.95 10.11
N THR A 207 22.61 18.39 10.27
CA THR A 207 22.24 19.74 10.74
C THR A 207 21.93 19.83 12.23
#